data_51a4c941ec8091684429e1f404102433
#
_entry.id   51a4c941ec8091684429e1f404102433
#
_cell.length_a   1.000
_cell.length_b   1.000
_cell.length_c   1.000
_cell.angle_alpha   90.00
_cell.angle_beta   90.00
_cell.angle_gamma   90.00
#
_symmetry.space_group_name_H-M   'P 1'
#
loop_
_entity.id
_entity.type
_entity.pdbx_description
1 polymer ?
#
loop_
_entity_poly.entity_id
_entity_poly.type
_entity_poly.pdbx_seq_one_letter_code
_entity_poly.pdbx_strand_id
1 'polypeptide(L)'
;MHERFSAVEWLSPDKAKTALEKELVRPADGATVWRERAYELFRDGRWESGQFDRVVFWSDADGRRAKICDYKTNAVRNGESLDAFKARMRETYRGQMLAYRAALASLADIPPSRIELKLLLVSTQGVALVE
;
A
#
# COMPACT_ATOMS: atom_id res chain seq x y z
N MET A 1 10.93 -4.53 13.69
CA MET A 1 10.16 -4.24 12.51
C MET A 1 10.05 -5.39 11.53
N HIS A 2 11.13 -6.00 11.21
CA HIS A 2 11.12 -7.17 10.32
C HIS A 2 10.41 -8.35 10.93
N GLU A 3 10.46 -8.46 12.23
CA GLU A 3 9.92 -9.58 12.97
C GLU A 3 8.44 -9.78 12.69
N ARG A 4 7.68 -8.71 12.50
CA ARG A 4 6.27 -8.88 12.22
C ARG A 4 5.98 -9.46 10.83
N PHE A 5 6.96 -9.43 9.92
CA PHE A 5 6.84 -10.09 8.63
C PHE A 5 7.48 -11.47 8.62
N SER A 6 8.51 -11.68 9.43
CA SER A 6 9.19 -12.97 9.46
C SER A 6 8.29 -14.11 9.96
N ALA A 7 7.27 -13.78 10.75
CA ALA A 7 6.29 -14.74 11.23
C ALA A 7 5.11 -14.91 10.28
N VAL A 8 5.04 -14.15 9.18
CA VAL A 8 3.92 -14.22 8.25
C VAL A 8 4.22 -15.25 7.17
N GLU A 9 3.31 -16.19 7.01
CA GLU A 9 3.36 -17.19 5.94
C GLU A 9 2.40 -16.78 4.82
N TRP A 10 2.51 -17.45 3.66
CA TRP A 10 1.51 -17.33 2.62
C TRP A 10 0.18 -17.89 3.13
N LEU A 11 -0.85 -17.10 2.97
CA LEU A 11 -2.17 -17.48 3.43
C LEU A 11 -2.83 -18.44 2.42
N SER A 12 -3.65 -19.36 2.93
CA SER A 12 -4.52 -20.15 2.06
C SER A 12 -5.49 -19.23 1.32
N PRO A 13 -6.11 -19.67 0.21
CA PRO A 13 -7.06 -18.81 -0.51
C PRO A 13 -8.16 -18.23 0.37
N ASP A 14 -8.72 -19.00 1.30
CA ASP A 14 -9.78 -18.50 2.18
C ASP A 14 -9.25 -17.50 3.18
N LYS A 15 -8.09 -17.76 3.77
CA LYS A 15 -7.45 -16.81 4.70
C LYS A 15 -7.00 -15.55 3.98
N ALA A 16 -6.51 -15.69 2.75
CA ALA A 16 -6.10 -14.56 1.94
C ALA A 16 -7.29 -13.64 1.64
N LYS A 17 -8.43 -14.22 1.29
CA LYS A 17 -9.65 -13.45 1.06
C LYS A 17 -10.07 -12.68 2.31
N THR A 18 -10.08 -13.35 3.47
CA THR A 18 -10.41 -12.72 4.73
C THR A 18 -9.44 -11.59 5.08
N ALA A 19 -8.14 -11.80 4.89
CA ALA A 19 -7.13 -10.78 5.14
C ALA A 19 -7.32 -9.57 4.23
N LEU A 20 -7.60 -9.79 2.93
CA LEU A 20 -7.88 -8.71 2.00
C LEU A 20 -9.15 -7.94 2.39
N GLU A 21 -10.22 -8.65 2.71
CA GLU A 21 -11.47 -8.02 3.14
C GLU A 21 -11.25 -7.14 4.36
N LYS A 22 -10.51 -7.63 5.34
CA LYS A 22 -10.18 -6.88 6.54
C LYS A 22 -9.33 -5.66 6.23
N GLU A 23 -8.33 -5.80 5.37
CA GLU A 23 -7.44 -4.71 4.98
C GLU A 23 -8.18 -3.63 4.19
N LEU A 24 -9.18 -4.01 3.41
CA LEU A 24 -9.90 -3.12 2.52
C LEU A 24 -11.17 -2.52 3.14
N VAL A 25 -11.50 -2.88 4.37
CA VAL A 25 -12.62 -2.28 5.09
C VAL A 25 -12.30 -0.84 5.46
N ARG A 26 -13.30 0.02 5.44
CA ARG A 26 -13.14 1.40 5.90
C ARG A 26 -12.84 1.41 7.40
N PRO A 27 -11.81 2.17 7.84
CA PRO A 27 -11.41 2.16 9.26
C PRO A 27 -12.46 2.74 10.20
N ALA A 28 -13.32 3.64 9.73
CA ALA A 28 -14.34 4.28 10.57
C ALA A 28 -15.44 4.87 9.72
N ASP A 29 -16.57 5.20 10.34
CA ASP A 29 -17.63 5.96 9.71
C ASP A 29 -17.10 7.33 9.24
N GLY A 30 -17.56 7.76 8.08
CA GLY A 30 -17.10 9.00 7.48
C GLY A 30 -15.78 8.89 6.74
N ALA A 31 -15.15 7.72 6.72
CA ALA A 31 -13.96 7.49 5.91
C ALA A 31 -14.29 7.58 4.42
N THR A 32 -13.35 8.15 3.67
CA THR A 32 -13.47 8.29 2.21
C THR A 32 -12.52 7.32 1.54
N VAL A 33 -12.97 6.69 0.47
CA VAL A 33 -12.16 5.75 -0.31
C VAL A 33 -12.07 6.21 -1.74
N TRP A 34 -10.84 6.29 -2.26
CA TRP A 34 -10.59 6.44 -3.69
C TRP A 34 -10.18 5.08 -4.24
N ARG A 35 -10.71 4.72 -5.40
CA ARG A 35 -10.33 3.51 -6.12
C ARG A 35 -9.91 3.87 -7.52
N GLU A 36 -8.78 3.31 -7.95
CA GLU A 36 -8.27 3.50 -9.31
C GLU A 36 -8.30 4.97 -9.72
N ARG A 37 -7.83 5.85 -8.84
CA ARG A 37 -7.88 7.29 -9.05
C ARG A 37 -6.61 7.77 -9.74
N ALA A 38 -6.76 8.24 -10.97
CA ALA A 38 -5.68 8.89 -11.70
C ALA A 38 -5.43 10.29 -11.14
N TYR A 39 -4.19 10.73 -11.19
CA TYR A 39 -3.82 12.09 -10.77
C TYR A 39 -2.81 12.70 -11.74
N GLU A 40 -2.83 14.03 -11.78
CA GLU A 40 -1.80 14.83 -12.41
C GLU A 40 -1.39 15.93 -11.43
N LEU A 41 -0.11 16.20 -11.34
CA LEU A 41 0.43 17.15 -10.37
C LEU A 41 1.62 17.88 -10.99
N PHE A 42 1.63 19.20 -10.86
CA PHE A 42 2.78 20.00 -11.23
C PHE A 42 3.61 20.26 -9.98
N ARG A 43 4.85 19.77 -9.98
CA ARG A 43 5.72 19.84 -8.81
C ARG A 43 7.17 19.90 -9.25
N ASP A 44 7.96 20.73 -8.58
CA ASP A 44 9.39 20.91 -8.86
C ASP A 44 9.67 21.23 -10.33
N GLY A 45 8.82 22.08 -10.92
CA GLY A 45 9.00 22.56 -12.28
C GLY A 45 8.58 21.60 -13.37
N ARG A 46 7.89 20.51 -13.04
CA ARG A 46 7.42 19.56 -14.05
C ARG A 46 6.13 18.86 -13.66
N TRP A 47 5.46 18.32 -14.65
CA TRP A 47 4.27 17.51 -14.46
C TRP A 47 4.65 16.08 -14.08
N GLU A 48 3.92 15.53 -13.13
CA GLU A 48 3.95 14.10 -12.87
C GLU A 48 2.53 13.56 -12.90
N SER A 49 2.38 12.31 -13.31
CA SER A 49 1.09 11.65 -13.35
C SER A 49 1.22 10.24 -12.82
N GLY A 50 0.10 9.69 -12.36
CA GLY A 50 0.06 8.33 -11.86
C GLY A 50 -1.36 7.93 -11.57
N GLN A 51 -1.49 6.77 -10.95
CA GLN A 51 -2.80 6.25 -10.55
C GLN A 51 -2.65 5.52 -9.23
N PHE A 52 -3.48 5.90 -8.27
CA PHE A 52 -3.60 5.17 -7.02
C PHE A 52 -4.55 3.99 -7.22
N ASP A 53 -4.15 2.80 -6.80
CA ASP A 53 -5.06 1.66 -6.80
C ASP A 53 -6.15 1.85 -5.77
N ARG A 54 -5.75 2.23 -4.56
CA ARG A 54 -6.70 2.49 -3.48
C ARG A 54 -6.09 3.45 -2.47
N VAL A 55 -6.87 4.42 -2.05
CA VAL A 55 -6.52 5.33 -0.94
C VAL A 55 -7.70 5.39 0.00
N VAL A 56 -7.43 5.24 1.28
CA VAL A 56 -8.44 5.38 2.33
C VAL A 56 -8.07 6.58 3.18
N PHE A 57 -9.03 7.47 3.40
CA PHE A 57 -8.86 8.66 4.24
C PHE A 57 -9.74 8.55 5.46
N TRP A 58 -9.20 8.94 6.60
CA TRP A 58 -9.96 9.06 7.84
C TRP A 58 -9.33 10.15 8.70
N SER A 59 -9.96 10.48 9.82
CA SER A 59 -9.44 11.44 10.77
C SER A 59 -9.30 10.78 12.14
N ASP A 60 -8.28 11.18 12.86
CA ASP A 60 -8.10 10.83 14.27
C ASP A 60 -8.02 12.12 15.11
N ALA A 61 -7.64 12.00 16.39
CA ALA A 61 -7.55 13.15 17.29
C ALA A 61 -6.56 14.22 16.80
N ASP A 62 -5.56 13.82 16.02
CA ASP A 62 -4.50 14.70 15.54
C ASP A 62 -4.74 15.22 14.12
N GLY A 63 -5.85 14.86 13.49
CA GLY A 63 -6.22 15.33 12.17
C GLY A 63 -6.39 14.22 11.13
N ARG A 64 -6.24 14.59 9.87
CA ARG A 64 -6.46 13.66 8.76
C ARG A 64 -5.31 12.67 8.60
N ARG A 65 -5.68 11.46 8.22
CA ARG A 65 -4.76 10.37 7.87
C ARG A 65 -5.18 9.73 6.56
N ALA A 66 -4.22 9.05 5.94
CA ALA A 66 -4.51 8.28 4.73
C ALA A 66 -3.68 7.01 4.70
N LYS A 67 -4.15 6.04 3.93
CA LYS A 67 -3.40 4.82 3.64
C LYS A 67 -3.49 4.56 2.14
N ILE A 68 -2.33 4.43 1.50
CA ILE A 68 -2.23 4.07 0.08
C ILE A 68 -1.96 2.58 0.00
N CYS A 69 -2.84 1.85 -0.67
CA CYS A 69 -2.68 0.43 -0.94
C CYS A 69 -2.41 0.24 -2.42
N ASP A 70 -1.39 -0.54 -2.74
CA ASP A 70 -0.99 -0.81 -4.12
C ASP A 70 -0.87 -2.31 -4.32
N TYR A 71 -1.52 -2.83 -5.35
CA TYR A 71 -1.58 -4.27 -5.63
C TYR A 71 -0.45 -4.67 -6.57
N LYS A 72 0.27 -5.72 -6.22
CA LYS A 72 1.34 -6.27 -7.07
C LYS A 72 1.19 -7.78 -7.18
N THR A 73 1.47 -8.30 -8.36
CA THR A 73 1.28 -9.72 -8.69
C THR A 73 2.60 -10.41 -9.07
N ASN A 74 3.71 -9.93 -8.56
CA ASN A 74 5.01 -10.51 -8.84
C ASN A 74 5.11 -11.95 -8.33
N ALA A 75 5.88 -12.77 -9.04
CA ALA A 75 6.12 -14.16 -8.67
C ALA A 75 7.29 -14.27 -7.71
N VAL A 76 7.19 -15.23 -6.78
CA VAL A 76 8.30 -15.64 -5.93
C VAL A 76 9.29 -16.44 -6.80
N ARG A 77 10.57 -16.19 -6.66
CA ARG A 77 11.62 -16.88 -7.39
C ARG A 77 11.91 -18.25 -6.78
N ASN A 78 12.43 -19.18 -7.58
CA ASN A 78 12.86 -20.48 -7.08
C ASN A 78 13.89 -20.31 -5.97
N GLY A 79 13.64 -20.97 -4.84
CA GLY A 79 14.54 -20.92 -3.69
C GLY A 79 14.44 -19.64 -2.87
N GLU A 80 13.59 -18.70 -3.25
CA GLU A 80 13.40 -17.45 -2.52
C GLU A 80 12.42 -17.69 -1.36
N SER A 81 12.84 -17.29 -0.15
CA SER A 81 11.95 -17.33 1.01
C SER A 81 10.90 -16.22 0.91
N LEU A 82 9.83 -16.32 1.69
CA LEU A 82 8.82 -15.26 1.74
C LEU A 82 9.41 -13.94 2.22
N ASP A 83 10.27 -13.98 3.24
CA ASP A 83 10.92 -12.77 3.74
C ASP A 83 11.82 -12.11 2.69
N ALA A 84 12.58 -12.91 1.95
CA ALA A 84 13.43 -12.41 0.86
C ALA A 84 12.57 -11.81 -0.26
N PHE A 85 11.46 -12.44 -0.60
CA PHE A 85 10.52 -11.94 -1.58
C PHE A 85 9.93 -10.58 -1.16
N LYS A 86 9.48 -10.47 0.08
CA LYS A 86 8.96 -9.20 0.61
C LYS A 86 10.01 -8.10 0.59
N ALA A 87 11.25 -8.43 0.98
CA ALA A 87 12.36 -7.47 0.96
C ALA A 87 12.63 -7.00 -0.48
N ARG A 88 12.61 -7.92 -1.44
CA ARG A 88 12.80 -7.59 -2.86
C ARG A 88 11.67 -6.71 -3.38
N MET A 89 10.44 -7.00 -3.01
CA MET A 89 9.28 -6.20 -3.42
C MET A 89 9.35 -4.79 -2.82
N ARG A 90 9.71 -4.70 -1.55
CA ARG A 90 9.88 -3.43 -0.86
C ARG A 90 10.92 -2.56 -1.57
N GLU A 91 12.06 -3.15 -1.90
CA GLU A 91 13.14 -2.43 -2.60
C GLU A 91 12.73 -2.05 -4.02
N THR A 92 12.10 -2.97 -4.75
CA THR A 92 11.68 -2.74 -6.13
C THR A 92 10.68 -1.57 -6.24
N TYR A 93 9.75 -1.48 -5.30
CA TYR A 93 8.67 -0.50 -5.36
C TYR A 93 8.84 0.68 -4.42
N ARG A 94 9.95 0.76 -3.71
CA ARG A 94 10.22 1.86 -2.77
C ARG A 94 10.05 3.23 -3.42
N GLY A 95 10.69 3.45 -4.54
CA GLY A 95 10.64 4.74 -5.23
C GLY A 95 9.22 5.12 -5.65
N GLN A 96 8.47 4.15 -6.20
CA GLN A 96 7.09 4.38 -6.60
C GLN A 96 6.19 4.71 -5.41
N MET A 97 6.33 3.97 -4.32
CA MET A 97 5.49 4.20 -3.14
C MET A 97 5.81 5.53 -2.46
N LEU A 98 7.08 5.90 -2.40
CA LEU A 98 7.47 7.21 -1.86
C LEU A 98 6.96 8.35 -2.75
N ALA A 99 6.98 8.17 -4.06
CA ALA A 99 6.43 9.14 -5.00
C ALA A 99 4.91 9.28 -4.81
N TYR A 100 4.20 8.19 -4.64
CA TYR A 100 2.76 8.21 -4.36
C TYR A 100 2.46 8.96 -3.06
N ARG A 101 3.22 8.71 -2.00
CA ARG A 101 3.03 9.42 -0.73
C ARG A 101 3.25 10.92 -0.88
N ALA A 102 4.30 11.31 -1.57
CA ALA A 102 4.60 12.72 -1.80
C ALA A 102 3.51 13.40 -2.64
N ALA A 103 3.03 12.70 -3.68
CA ALA A 103 1.94 13.22 -4.51
C ALA A 103 0.65 13.38 -3.71
N LEU A 104 0.28 12.37 -2.92
CA LEU A 104 -0.94 12.43 -2.12
C LEU A 104 -0.85 13.52 -1.06
N ALA A 105 0.30 13.66 -0.41
CA ALA A 105 0.52 14.72 0.58
C ALA A 105 0.25 16.10 -0.02
N SER A 106 0.70 16.32 -1.24
CA SER A 106 0.46 17.57 -1.95
C SER A 106 -0.99 17.75 -2.38
N LEU A 107 -1.59 16.70 -2.96
CA LEU A 107 -2.96 16.74 -3.48
C LEU A 107 -4.02 16.89 -2.39
N ALA A 108 -3.83 16.21 -1.28
CA ALA A 108 -4.81 16.13 -0.20
C ALA A 108 -4.48 17.01 1.00
N ASP A 109 -3.34 17.69 0.96
CA ASP A 109 -2.86 18.53 2.06
C ASP A 109 -2.79 17.76 3.38
N ILE A 110 -2.13 16.60 3.33
CA ILE A 110 -1.89 15.74 4.50
C ILE A 110 -0.38 15.58 4.66
N PRO A 111 0.18 15.78 5.87
CA PRO A 111 1.61 15.56 6.09
C PRO A 111 2.02 14.13 5.69
N PRO A 112 3.16 13.95 5.02
CA PRO A 112 3.61 12.60 4.62
C PRO A 112 3.70 11.62 5.79
N SER A 113 4.04 12.09 6.98
CA SER A 113 4.13 11.25 8.18
C SER A 113 2.79 10.66 8.61
N ARG A 114 1.68 11.18 8.08
CA ARG A 114 0.33 10.69 8.38
C ARG A 114 -0.25 9.88 7.23
N ILE A 115 0.57 9.50 6.27
CA ILE A 115 0.19 8.66 5.12
C ILE A 115 0.93 7.33 5.22
N GLU A 116 0.18 6.27 5.43
CA GLU A 116 0.71 4.91 5.46
C GLU A 116 0.82 4.36 4.04
N LEU A 117 1.83 3.54 3.79
CA LEU A 117 2.02 2.86 2.52
C LEU A 117 1.91 1.36 2.74
N LYS A 118 1.18 0.68 1.86
CA LYS A 118 1.02 -0.76 1.95
C LYS A 118 1.04 -1.40 0.57
N LEU A 119 1.92 -2.38 0.40
CA LEU A 119 1.94 -3.24 -0.78
C LEU A 119 1.12 -4.49 -0.46
N LEU A 120 0.17 -4.79 -1.33
CA LEU A 120 -0.61 -6.02 -1.26
C LEU A 120 -0.07 -6.97 -2.32
N LEU A 121 0.70 -7.95 -1.88
CA LEU A 121 1.36 -8.90 -2.76
C LEU A 121 0.44 -10.11 -2.96
N VAL A 122 -0.04 -10.28 -4.17
CA VAL A 122 -0.97 -11.35 -4.54
C VAL A 122 -0.26 -12.29 -5.49
N SER A 123 -0.31 -13.59 -5.22
CA SER A 123 0.27 -14.59 -6.08
C SER A 123 -0.59 -15.87 -6.06
N THR A 124 -0.21 -16.87 -6.85
CA THR A 124 -0.86 -18.18 -6.81
C THR A 124 -0.69 -18.88 -5.46
N GLN A 125 0.28 -18.44 -4.64
CA GLN A 125 0.53 -18.99 -3.31
C GLN A 125 -0.29 -18.32 -2.22
N GLY A 126 -0.94 -17.19 -2.53
CA GLY A 126 -1.73 -16.45 -1.56
C GLY A 126 -1.46 -14.96 -1.58
N VAL A 127 -1.68 -14.32 -0.45
CA VAL A 127 -1.53 -12.87 -0.26
C VAL A 127 -0.55 -12.59 0.86
N ALA A 128 0.32 -11.63 0.65
CA ALA A 128 1.19 -11.11 1.69
C ALA A 128 1.09 -9.58 1.72
N LEU A 129 1.22 -9.01 2.90
CA LEU A 129 1.19 -7.57 3.11
C LEU A 129 2.60 -7.06 3.39
N VAL A 130 2.95 -5.93 2.79
CA VAL A 130 4.22 -5.26 3.03
C VAL A 130 3.95 -3.79 3.31
N GLU A 131 4.45 -3.35 4.41
CA GLU A 131 4.34 -1.95 4.82
C GLU A 131 5.66 -1.21 4.66
#